data_e404f3238311a43b44cb1540077fb1c7
#
_entry.id   e404f3238311a43b44cb1540077fb1c7
#
_cell.length_a   1.000
_cell.length_b   1.000
_cell.length_c   1.000
_cell.angle_alpha   90.00
_cell.angle_beta   90.00
_cell.angle_gamma   90.00
#
_symmetry.space_group_name_H-M   'P 1'
#
loop_
_entity.id
_entity.type
_entity.pdbx_description
1 polymer ?
#
loop_
_entity_poly.entity_id
_entity_poly.type
_entity_poly.pdbx_seq_one_letter_code
_entity_poly.pdbx_strand_id
1 'polypeptide(L)'
;MNIGEIPTPAAVIDAAALTRNLHTMTQRLPGPSLRPHVKAHKCTSLAARQAALGHQSFTCATPREVVGMIEAGVGTDLLLANAVLDVNRLTRVAQAADTADVIARVAVDSPETIEAAHRAGIRDVIIDVDVGMPRCGIAPAQAGQLAETARQRGLTVSGVMGYEGHLQMVADRVEAQERVAAAMAMLRAAHDDVGGDIVSTGGTGTHDLHIIGLDHPTGVTDVQAGSYVMVDTQYASLHQGFEQALTIVGTVIAHHENRYVTDVGLKALGMDHGDPTIDDCKVWFCSDEHTTFSSQTRTFTLGERVHVRPAHVDPTIARHEELWIVEDGDVVDRWPIDLRHW
;
A
#
# COMPACT_ATOMS: atom_id res chain seq x y z
N MET A 1 17.60 19.31 -13.96
CA MET A 1 17.91 19.60 -12.52
C MET A 1 18.58 18.36 -11.96
N ASN A 2 19.74 18.53 -11.35
CA ASN A 2 20.43 17.40 -10.70
C ASN A 2 19.89 17.17 -9.28
N ILE A 3 19.98 15.95 -8.78
CA ILE A 3 19.54 15.59 -7.42
C ILE A 3 20.21 16.47 -6.34
N GLY A 4 21.41 16.98 -6.58
CA GLY A 4 22.09 17.92 -5.67
C GLY A 4 21.40 19.27 -5.55
N GLU A 5 20.48 19.63 -6.43
CA GLU A 5 19.80 20.94 -6.48
C GLU A 5 18.40 20.91 -5.85
N ILE A 6 17.85 19.71 -5.55
CA ILE A 6 16.53 19.63 -4.92
C ILE A 6 16.55 20.08 -3.46
N PRO A 7 15.48 20.76 -2.98
CA PRO A 7 15.38 21.11 -1.56
C PRO A 7 15.26 19.85 -0.69
N THR A 8 15.89 19.84 0.46
CA THR A 8 15.85 18.70 1.41
C THR A 8 15.11 19.08 2.71
N PRO A 9 14.51 18.09 3.39
CA PRO A 9 14.40 16.67 3.01
C PRO A 9 13.43 16.44 1.85
N ALA A 10 13.74 15.49 0.95
CA ALA A 10 12.94 15.20 -0.23
C ALA A 10 12.72 13.69 -0.44
N ALA A 11 11.48 13.29 -0.78
CA ALA A 11 11.16 11.92 -1.17
C ALA A 11 11.59 11.69 -2.64
N VAL A 12 12.59 10.85 -2.83
CA VAL A 12 13.19 10.57 -4.13
C VAL A 12 12.96 9.12 -4.53
N ILE A 13 12.55 8.92 -5.76
CA ILE A 13 12.36 7.60 -6.39
C ILE A 13 13.45 7.37 -7.43
N ASP A 14 14.17 6.27 -7.31
CA ASP A 14 14.99 5.71 -8.38
C ASP A 14 14.08 5.16 -9.48
N ALA A 15 14.10 5.79 -10.66
CA ALA A 15 13.23 5.46 -11.79
C ALA A 15 13.48 4.04 -12.32
N ALA A 16 14.73 3.60 -12.33
CA ALA A 16 15.11 2.29 -12.82
C ALA A 16 14.65 1.19 -11.85
N ALA A 17 14.87 1.36 -10.53
CA ALA A 17 14.41 0.42 -9.51
C ALA A 17 12.88 0.34 -9.48
N LEU A 18 12.17 1.48 -9.55
CA LEU A 18 10.71 1.51 -9.67
C LEU A 18 10.22 0.71 -10.88
N THR A 19 10.84 0.94 -12.04
CA THR A 19 10.47 0.26 -13.28
C THR A 19 10.66 -1.27 -13.15
N ARG A 20 11.79 -1.72 -12.58
CA ARG A 20 12.01 -3.14 -12.32
C ARG A 20 10.99 -3.74 -11.37
N ASN A 21 10.65 -3.05 -10.28
CA ASN A 21 9.63 -3.50 -9.32
C ASN A 21 8.25 -3.65 -9.98
N LEU A 22 7.83 -2.66 -10.76
CA LEU A 22 6.57 -2.69 -11.49
C LEU A 22 6.51 -3.89 -12.45
N HIS A 23 7.54 -4.10 -13.27
CA HIS A 23 7.60 -5.22 -14.21
C HIS A 23 7.65 -6.57 -13.49
N THR A 24 8.44 -6.71 -12.44
CA THR A 24 8.54 -7.94 -11.64
C THR A 24 7.18 -8.34 -11.09
N MET A 25 6.44 -7.41 -10.50
CA MET A 25 5.11 -7.70 -9.95
C MET A 25 4.11 -8.02 -11.06
N THR A 26 4.11 -7.26 -12.17
CA THR A 26 3.21 -7.52 -13.30
C THR A 26 3.44 -8.89 -13.95
N GLN A 27 4.69 -9.38 -13.97
CA GLN A 27 4.99 -10.73 -14.45
C GLN A 27 4.45 -11.82 -13.52
N ARG A 28 4.49 -11.58 -12.20
CA ARG A 28 4.00 -12.53 -11.18
C ARG A 28 2.49 -12.56 -11.09
N LEU A 29 1.88 -11.40 -11.13
CA LEU A 29 0.44 -11.19 -10.96
C LEU A 29 -0.08 -10.30 -12.11
N PRO A 30 -0.29 -10.85 -13.32
CA PRO A 30 -0.69 -10.07 -14.49
C PRO A 30 -2.15 -9.62 -14.42
N GLY A 31 -2.45 -8.47 -15.02
CA GLY A 31 -3.81 -7.96 -15.21
C GLY A 31 -4.63 -7.89 -13.92
N PRO A 32 -5.80 -8.54 -13.86
CA PRO A 32 -6.69 -8.49 -12.71
C PRO A 32 -6.21 -9.28 -11.50
N SER A 33 -5.17 -10.12 -11.65
CA SER A 33 -4.59 -10.88 -10.51
C SER A 33 -3.90 -10.02 -9.47
N LEU A 34 -3.53 -8.79 -9.83
CA LEU A 34 -3.06 -7.77 -8.91
C LEU A 34 -4.08 -6.63 -8.83
N ARG A 35 -4.44 -6.26 -7.62
CA ARG A 35 -5.19 -5.05 -7.27
C ARG A 35 -4.27 -4.13 -6.48
N PRO A 36 -3.44 -3.28 -7.15
CA PRO A 36 -2.43 -2.48 -6.48
C PRO A 36 -3.03 -1.62 -5.37
N HIS A 37 -2.42 -1.64 -4.18
CA HIS A 37 -2.90 -0.84 -3.06
C HIS A 37 -2.26 0.54 -3.05
N VAL A 38 -3.03 1.59 -3.36
CA VAL A 38 -2.52 2.96 -3.51
C VAL A 38 -2.05 3.61 -2.20
N LYS A 39 -2.44 3.06 -1.03
CA LYS A 39 -2.03 3.61 0.28
C LYS A 39 -0.52 3.72 0.44
N ALA A 40 0.24 2.83 -0.21
CA ALA A 40 1.69 2.80 -0.10
C ALA A 40 2.37 4.01 -0.74
N HIS A 41 1.76 4.57 -1.78
CA HIS A 41 2.35 5.71 -2.52
C HIS A 41 1.48 6.95 -2.59
N LYS A 42 0.17 6.84 -2.43
CA LYS A 42 -0.80 7.97 -2.43
C LYS A 42 -0.64 8.93 -3.62
N CYS A 43 -0.29 8.40 -4.79
CA CYS A 43 0.08 9.18 -5.98
C CYS A 43 -0.63 8.63 -7.22
N THR A 44 -1.48 9.45 -7.84
CA THR A 44 -2.25 9.06 -9.05
C THR A 44 -1.34 8.85 -10.26
N SER A 45 -0.23 9.58 -10.38
CA SER A 45 0.75 9.39 -11.46
C SER A 45 1.40 8.01 -11.40
N LEU A 46 1.70 7.49 -10.19
CA LEU A 46 2.23 6.12 -10.04
C LEU A 46 1.14 5.09 -10.32
N ALA A 47 -0.09 5.31 -9.84
CA ALA A 47 -1.21 4.42 -10.14
C ALA A 47 -1.50 4.35 -11.65
N ALA A 48 -1.38 5.47 -12.38
CA ALA A 48 -1.51 5.50 -13.84
C ALA A 48 -0.44 4.64 -14.54
N ARG A 49 0.79 4.57 -14.02
CA ARG A 49 1.82 3.66 -14.54
C ARG A 49 1.46 2.19 -14.29
N GLN A 50 0.88 1.87 -13.14
CA GLN A 50 0.37 0.52 -12.85
C GLN A 50 -0.80 0.17 -13.79
N ALA A 51 -1.71 1.12 -14.05
CA ALA A 51 -2.81 0.95 -15.00
C ALA A 51 -2.31 0.70 -16.44
N ALA A 52 -1.28 1.40 -16.86
CA ALA A 52 -0.64 1.21 -18.18
C ALA A 52 0.01 -0.18 -18.35
N LEU A 53 0.34 -0.85 -17.24
CA LEU A 53 0.83 -2.23 -17.22
C LEU A 53 -0.31 -3.28 -17.17
N GLY A 54 -1.57 -2.84 -17.24
CA GLY A 54 -2.75 -3.71 -17.35
C GLY A 54 -3.54 -3.88 -16.05
N HIS A 55 -3.17 -3.20 -14.96
CA HIS A 55 -3.90 -3.28 -13.71
C HIS A 55 -5.00 -2.22 -13.67
N GLN A 56 -6.25 -2.61 -13.91
CA GLN A 56 -7.40 -1.71 -13.95
C GLN A 56 -8.21 -1.67 -12.64
N SER A 57 -7.95 -2.62 -11.74
CA SER A 57 -8.54 -2.69 -10.41
C SER A 57 -7.54 -2.20 -9.36
N PHE A 58 -7.98 -1.37 -8.41
CA PHE A 58 -7.10 -0.83 -7.35
C PHE A 58 -7.73 -0.96 -5.98
N THR A 59 -6.89 -1.06 -4.95
CA THR A 59 -7.29 -0.98 -3.54
C THR A 59 -6.95 0.39 -2.97
N CYS A 60 -7.91 0.97 -2.26
CA CYS A 60 -7.82 2.22 -1.54
C CYS A 60 -8.05 2.00 -0.03
N ALA A 61 -7.36 2.74 0.82
CA ALA A 61 -7.54 2.68 2.27
C ALA A 61 -8.51 3.73 2.81
N THR A 62 -8.77 4.81 2.05
CA THR A 62 -9.62 5.91 2.48
C THR A 62 -10.60 6.34 1.39
N PRO A 63 -11.76 6.92 1.76
CA PRO A 63 -12.69 7.50 0.79
C PRO A 63 -12.04 8.57 -0.11
N ARG A 64 -11.08 9.35 0.43
CA ARG A 64 -10.33 10.33 -0.35
C ARG A 64 -9.50 9.70 -1.46
N GLU A 65 -8.85 8.57 -1.18
CA GLU A 65 -8.10 7.84 -2.20
C GLU A 65 -9.02 7.38 -3.34
N VAL A 66 -10.21 6.84 -3.01
CA VAL A 66 -11.19 6.42 -4.03
C VAL A 66 -11.61 7.60 -4.90
N VAL A 67 -12.03 8.71 -4.28
CA VAL A 67 -12.46 9.91 -5.01
C VAL A 67 -11.33 10.46 -5.88
N GLY A 68 -10.10 10.58 -5.33
CA GLY A 68 -8.96 11.09 -6.08
C GLY A 68 -8.54 10.20 -7.26
N MET A 69 -8.64 8.87 -7.11
CA MET A 69 -8.41 7.93 -8.23
C MET A 69 -9.44 8.10 -9.33
N ILE A 70 -10.73 8.27 -8.97
CA ILE A 70 -11.81 8.54 -9.93
C ILE A 70 -11.60 9.88 -10.64
N GLU A 71 -11.30 10.95 -9.89
CA GLU A 71 -11.04 12.28 -10.44
C GLU A 71 -9.84 12.30 -11.40
N ALA A 72 -8.83 11.48 -11.13
CA ALA A 72 -7.67 11.30 -12.00
C ALA A 72 -7.93 10.39 -13.22
N GLY A 73 -9.11 9.75 -13.30
CA GLY A 73 -9.44 8.80 -14.37
C GLY A 73 -8.59 7.52 -14.33
N VAL A 74 -8.16 7.07 -13.14
CA VAL A 74 -7.28 5.91 -12.98
C VAL A 74 -8.03 4.76 -12.32
N GLY A 75 -8.11 3.63 -13.03
CA GLY A 75 -8.82 2.43 -12.59
C GLY A 75 -10.31 2.48 -12.91
N THR A 76 -10.89 1.30 -13.14
CA THR A 76 -12.33 1.12 -13.45
C THR A 76 -13.07 0.34 -12.36
N ASP A 77 -12.32 -0.25 -11.42
CA ASP A 77 -12.81 -1.05 -10.29
C ASP A 77 -11.97 -0.71 -9.04
N LEU A 78 -12.57 0.04 -8.13
CA LEU A 78 -11.91 0.55 -6.93
C LEU A 78 -12.51 -0.11 -5.68
N LEU A 79 -11.64 -0.72 -4.86
CA LEU A 79 -12.02 -1.31 -3.59
C LEU A 79 -11.56 -0.41 -2.43
N LEU A 80 -12.52 0.14 -1.69
CA LEU A 80 -12.25 0.76 -0.39
C LEU A 80 -12.12 -0.35 0.66
N ALA A 81 -10.90 -0.84 0.88
CA ALA A 81 -10.60 -1.94 1.80
C ALA A 81 -10.47 -1.45 3.24
N ASN A 82 -11.51 -0.81 3.73
CA ASN A 82 -11.59 -0.28 5.09
C ASN A 82 -13.03 -0.10 5.52
N ALA A 83 -13.33 -0.39 6.79
CA ALA A 83 -14.62 -0.14 7.41
C ALA A 83 -14.80 1.38 7.61
N VAL A 84 -15.91 1.94 7.11
CA VAL A 84 -16.20 3.38 7.18
C VAL A 84 -17.64 3.59 7.64
N LEU A 85 -17.82 4.39 8.70
CA LEU A 85 -19.14 4.78 9.23
C LEU A 85 -19.55 6.20 8.84
N ASP A 86 -18.63 6.99 8.27
CA ASP A 86 -18.89 8.36 7.83
C ASP A 86 -19.69 8.35 6.51
N VAL A 87 -21.02 8.48 6.65
CA VAL A 87 -21.97 8.50 5.53
C VAL A 87 -21.63 9.62 4.54
N ASN A 88 -21.19 10.79 5.00
CA ASN A 88 -20.90 11.92 4.11
C ASN A 88 -19.69 11.63 3.22
N ARG A 89 -18.66 10.99 3.77
CA ARG A 89 -17.49 10.58 2.97
C ARG A 89 -17.84 9.48 1.97
N LEU A 90 -18.65 8.49 2.40
CA LEU A 90 -19.13 7.45 1.48
C LEU A 90 -20.06 8.00 0.40
N THR A 91 -20.89 9.01 0.70
CA THR A 91 -21.74 9.67 -0.31
C THR A 91 -20.90 10.31 -1.42
N ARG A 92 -19.75 10.91 -1.07
CA ARG A 92 -18.83 11.45 -2.10
C ARG A 92 -18.26 10.35 -2.99
N VAL A 93 -17.94 9.20 -2.41
CA VAL A 93 -17.49 8.02 -3.17
C VAL A 93 -18.57 7.56 -4.14
N ALA A 94 -19.82 7.39 -3.68
CA ALA A 94 -20.94 6.97 -4.50
C ALA A 94 -21.21 7.95 -5.66
N GLN A 95 -21.23 9.26 -5.36
CA GLN A 95 -21.46 10.30 -6.37
C GLN A 95 -20.34 10.36 -7.42
N ALA A 96 -19.08 10.26 -6.99
CA ALA A 96 -17.94 10.24 -7.91
C ALA A 96 -18.00 9.00 -8.81
N ALA A 97 -18.28 7.84 -8.25
CA ALA A 97 -18.38 6.57 -8.96
C ALA A 97 -19.50 6.59 -10.01
N ASP A 98 -20.70 7.07 -9.62
CA ASP A 98 -21.84 7.21 -10.54
C ASP A 98 -21.55 8.19 -11.69
N THR A 99 -20.88 9.30 -11.40
CA THR A 99 -20.56 10.32 -12.41
C THR A 99 -19.56 9.83 -13.45
N ALA A 100 -18.59 9.03 -13.02
CA ALA A 100 -17.50 8.54 -13.88
C ALA A 100 -17.75 7.14 -14.46
N ASP A 101 -18.86 6.49 -14.12
CA ASP A 101 -19.17 5.10 -14.48
C ASP A 101 -18.08 4.11 -14.05
N VAL A 102 -17.59 4.28 -12.80
CA VAL A 102 -16.57 3.46 -12.16
C VAL A 102 -17.22 2.58 -11.10
N ILE A 103 -16.79 1.34 -10.98
CA ILE A 103 -17.20 0.47 -9.89
C ILE A 103 -16.45 0.85 -8.62
N ALA A 104 -17.18 1.31 -7.59
CA ALA A 104 -16.62 1.54 -6.26
C ALA A 104 -17.24 0.56 -5.26
N ARG A 105 -16.41 -0.37 -4.77
CA ARG A 105 -16.77 -1.36 -3.74
C ARG A 105 -16.30 -0.89 -2.37
N VAL A 106 -17.09 -1.16 -1.35
CA VAL A 106 -16.76 -0.80 0.04
C VAL A 106 -16.73 -2.06 0.90
N ALA A 107 -15.68 -2.22 1.68
CA ALA A 107 -15.59 -3.30 2.65
C ALA A 107 -16.56 -3.07 3.81
N VAL A 108 -17.30 -4.11 4.18
CA VAL A 108 -18.25 -4.11 5.30
C VAL A 108 -18.04 -5.35 6.18
N ASP A 109 -18.12 -5.17 7.49
CA ASP A 109 -17.89 -6.20 8.50
C ASP A 109 -18.96 -6.25 9.61
N SER A 110 -19.96 -5.38 9.51
CA SER A 110 -21.01 -5.24 10.54
C SER A 110 -22.31 -4.70 9.94
N PRO A 111 -23.47 -4.88 10.61
CA PRO A 111 -24.72 -4.24 10.23
C PRO A 111 -24.62 -2.71 10.14
N GLU A 112 -23.78 -2.10 10.98
CA GLU A 112 -23.54 -0.65 11.02
C GLU A 112 -22.81 -0.15 9.78
N THR A 113 -21.80 -0.88 9.31
CA THR A 113 -21.07 -0.55 8.06
C THR A 113 -21.95 -0.77 6.83
N ILE A 114 -22.81 -1.79 6.82
CA ILE A 114 -23.82 -1.99 5.78
C ILE A 114 -24.82 -0.82 5.76
N GLU A 115 -25.33 -0.40 6.90
CA GLU A 115 -26.27 0.72 6.99
C GLU A 115 -25.62 2.03 6.52
N ALA A 116 -24.37 2.26 6.88
CA ALA A 116 -23.63 3.44 6.42
C ALA A 116 -23.45 3.42 4.88
N ALA A 117 -23.08 2.29 4.29
CA ALA A 117 -22.95 2.12 2.85
C ALA A 117 -24.29 2.33 2.12
N HIS A 118 -25.37 1.71 2.62
CA HIS A 118 -26.71 1.86 2.05
C HIS A 118 -27.17 3.32 2.07
N ARG A 119 -27.07 4.00 3.21
CA ARG A 119 -27.46 5.42 3.36
C ARG A 119 -26.65 6.37 2.48
N ALA A 120 -25.42 6.02 2.20
CA ALA A 120 -24.52 6.79 1.34
C ALA A 120 -24.79 6.61 -0.16
N GLY A 121 -25.62 5.63 -0.55
CA GLY A 121 -25.89 5.31 -1.96
C GLY A 121 -24.82 4.43 -2.60
N ILE A 122 -23.97 3.78 -1.80
CA ILE A 122 -23.05 2.73 -2.30
C ILE A 122 -23.93 1.59 -2.86
N ARG A 123 -23.50 1.03 -3.98
CA ARG A 123 -24.23 -0.08 -4.64
C ARG A 123 -23.57 -1.43 -4.41
N ASP A 124 -22.25 -1.44 -4.27
CA ASP A 124 -21.42 -2.64 -4.27
C ASP A 124 -20.60 -2.73 -2.98
N VAL A 125 -20.69 -3.87 -2.32
CA VAL A 125 -19.94 -4.14 -1.09
C VAL A 125 -19.19 -5.46 -1.17
N ILE A 126 -18.14 -5.58 -0.39
CA ILE A 126 -17.39 -6.82 -0.18
C ILE A 126 -17.36 -7.11 1.32
N ILE A 127 -17.54 -8.38 1.70
CA ILE A 127 -17.50 -8.77 3.10
C ILE A 127 -16.05 -8.87 3.56
N ASP A 128 -15.67 -8.06 4.55
CA ASP A 128 -14.35 -8.15 5.20
C ASP A 128 -14.37 -9.25 6.25
N VAL A 129 -13.44 -10.21 6.15
CA VAL A 129 -13.38 -11.41 6.98
C VAL A 129 -12.12 -11.39 7.82
N ASP A 130 -12.25 -11.63 9.12
CA ASP A 130 -11.11 -11.85 10.00
C ASP A 130 -10.45 -13.20 9.71
N VAL A 131 -9.26 -13.16 9.13
CA VAL A 131 -8.42 -14.32 8.81
C VAL A 131 -7.26 -14.49 9.79
N GLY A 132 -7.38 -13.92 10.98
CA GLY A 132 -6.42 -14.03 12.07
C GLY A 132 -5.63 -12.77 12.39
N MET A 133 -5.90 -11.65 11.72
CA MET A 133 -5.38 -10.34 12.08
C MET A 133 -6.41 -9.59 12.94
N PRO A 134 -6.18 -9.36 14.24
CA PRO A 134 -7.18 -8.79 15.13
C PRO A 134 -7.34 -7.27 14.90
N ARG A 135 -8.04 -6.88 13.83
CA ARG A 135 -8.26 -5.47 13.46
C ARG A 135 -9.72 -5.21 13.09
N CYS A 136 -10.10 -5.44 11.85
CA CYS A 136 -11.45 -5.40 11.31
C CYS A 136 -11.78 -6.78 10.74
N GLY A 137 -13.01 -6.93 10.27
CA GLY A 137 -13.49 -8.16 9.67
C GLY A 137 -14.40 -8.94 10.60
N ILE A 138 -15.42 -9.57 9.98
CA ILE A 138 -16.34 -10.44 10.68
C ILE A 138 -15.77 -11.87 10.80
N ALA A 139 -16.17 -12.61 11.83
CA ALA A 139 -15.80 -14.02 11.95
C ALA A 139 -16.28 -14.81 10.71
N PRO A 140 -15.48 -15.74 10.15
CA PRO A 140 -15.84 -16.46 8.93
C PRO A 140 -17.23 -17.11 8.97
N ALA A 141 -17.60 -17.74 10.08
CA ALA A 141 -18.89 -18.39 10.27
C ALA A 141 -20.11 -17.43 10.26
N GLN A 142 -19.90 -16.13 10.34
CA GLN A 142 -20.96 -15.11 10.34
C GLN A 142 -21.03 -14.36 8.98
N ALA A 143 -20.08 -14.58 8.09
CA ALA A 143 -19.96 -13.85 6.83
C ALA A 143 -21.19 -14.02 5.93
N GLY A 144 -21.74 -15.24 5.82
CA GLY A 144 -22.94 -15.51 5.03
C GLY A 144 -24.16 -14.76 5.54
N GLN A 145 -24.37 -14.71 6.85
CA GLN A 145 -25.48 -13.94 7.46
C GLN A 145 -25.34 -12.43 7.21
N LEU A 146 -24.11 -11.91 7.32
CA LEU A 146 -23.84 -10.51 7.03
C LEU A 146 -24.10 -10.17 5.57
N ALA A 147 -23.67 -11.03 4.64
CA ALA A 147 -23.93 -10.89 3.22
C ALA A 147 -25.43 -10.86 2.89
N GLU A 148 -26.21 -11.73 3.52
CA GLU A 148 -27.67 -11.72 3.36
C GLU A 148 -28.28 -10.42 3.88
N THR A 149 -27.80 -9.89 5.02
CA THR A 149 -28.21 -8.58 5.55
C THR A 149 -27.93 -7.45 4.53
N ALA A 150 -26.77 -7.48 3.87
CA ALA A 150 -26.44 -6.50 2.83
C ALA A 150 -27.36 -6.61 1.61
N ARG A 151 -27.66 -7.82 1.15
CA ARG A 151 -28.60 -8.08 0.02
C ARG A 151 -30.01 -7.60 0.35
N GLN A 152 -30.50 -7.82 1.58
CA GLN A 152 -31.81 -7.34 2.03
C GLN A 152 -31.89 -5.81 2.06
N ARG A 153 -30.76 -5.11 2.16
CA ARG A 153 -30.67 -3.64 2.02
C ARG A 153 -30.52 -3.19 0.56
N GLY A 154 -30.57 -4.10 -0.39
CA GLY A 154 -30.46 -3.81 -1.83
C GLY A 154 -29.02 -3.59 -2.32
N LEU A 155 -28.03 -4.00 -1.53
CA LEU A 155 -26.62 -3.92 -1.93
C LEU A 155 -26.21 -5.17 -2.70
N THR A 156 -25.38 -4.99 -3.71
CA THR A 156 -24.68 -6.10 -4.39
C THR A 156 -23.51 -6.55 -3.51
N VAL A 157 -23.41 -7.84 -3.26
CA VAL A 157 -22.27 -8.43 -2.53
C VAL A 157 -21.37 -9.11 -3.54
N SER A 158 -20.19 -8.51 -3.80
CA SER A 158 -19.26 -8.96 -4.84
C SER A 158 -18.40 -10.16 -4.42
N GLY A 159 -18.32 -10.47 -3.14
CA GLY A 159 -17.52 -11.55 -2.61
C GLY A 159 -16.97 -11.23 -1.22
N VAL A 160 -15.76 -11.74 -0.96
CA VAL A 160 -15.07 -11.59 0.32
C VAL A 160 -13.69 -10.97 0.15
N MET A 161 -13.24 -10.27 1.18
CA MET A 161 -11.84 -9.92 1.36
C MET A 161 -11.35 -10.34 2.75
N GLY A 162 -10.06 -10.57 2.88
CA GLY A 162 -9.43 -10.82 4.18
C GLY A 162 -7.95 -10.52 4.08
N TYR A 163 -7.39 -9.84 5.08
CA TYR A 163 -6.00 -9.44 5.06
C TYR A 163 -5.18 -10.15 6.14
N GLU A 164 -4.26 -10.99 5.72
CA GLU A 164 -3.32 -11.71 6.59
C GLU A 164 -2.08 -10.84 6.93
N GLY A 165 -2.31 -9.62 7.40
CA GLY A 165 -1.27 -8.63 7.68
C GLY A 165 -0.23 -9.09 8.71
N HIS A 166 -0.62 -9.92 9.66
CA HIS A 166 0.26 -10.53 10.65
C HIS A 166 1.25 -11.55 10.07
N LEU A 167 1.09 -11.92 8.79
CA LEU A 167 1.96 -12.86 8.08
C LEU A 167 2.91 -12.19 7.09
N GLN A 168 2.77 -10.87 6.86
CA GLN A 168 3.54 -10.17 5.84
C GLN A 168 5.05 -10.20 6.06
N MET A 169 5.49 -10.32 7.31
CA MET A 169 6.90 -10.28 7.71
C MET A 169 7.45 -11.62 8.18
N VAL A 170 6.77 -12.75 7.91
CA VAL A 170 7.27 -14.09 8.25
C VAL A 170 8.39 -14.45 7.28
N ALA A 171 9.62 -14.49 7.80
CA ALA A 171 10.83 -14.73 7.01
C ALA A 171 10.99 -16.19 6.57
N ASP A 172 10.62 -17.14 7.43
CA ASP A 172 10.60 -18.56 7.07
C ASP A 172 9.46 -18.81 6.08
N ARG A 173 9.82 -19.11 4.83
CA ARG A 173 8.84 -19.25 3.72
C ARG A 173 7.98 -20.52 3.85
N VAL A 174 8.46 -21.56 4.52
CA VAL A 174 7.67 -22.77 4.79
C VAL A 174 6.60 -22.47 5.83
N GLU A 175 6.99 -21.86 6.96
CA GLU A 175 6.06 -21.38 7.98
C GLU A 175 5.04 -20.39 7.39
N ALA A 176 5.51 -19.41 6.59
CA ALA A 176 4.65 -18.43 5.94
C ALA A 176 3.59 -19.11 5.06
N GLN A 177 3.99 -20.10 4.25
CA GLN A 177 3.07 -20.82 3.36
C GLN A 177 2.01 -21.61 4.14
N GLU A 178 2.38 -22.29 5.21
CA GLU A 178 1.44 -23.04 6.06
C GLU A 178 0.42 -22.10 6.72
N ARG A 179 0.90 -20.99 7.27
CA ARG A 179 0.03 -20.00 7.95
C ARG A 179 -0.87 -19.25 6.97
N VAL A 180 -0.37 -18.87 5.80
CA VAL A 180 -1.18 -18.27 4.73
C VAL A 180 -2.23 -19.26 4.24
N ALA A 181 -1.88 -20.52 4.03
CA ALA A 181 -2.85 -21.55 3.65
C ALA A 181 -3.98 -21.70 4.68
N ALA A 182 -3.66 -21.64 5.98
CA ALA A 182 -4.68 -21.67 7.05
C ALA A 182 -5.61 -20.43 7.00
N ALA A 183 -5.04 -19.23 6.80
CA ALA A 183 -5.83 -17.99 6.65
C ALA A 183 -6.73 -18.05 5.41
N MET A 184 -6.22 -18.58 4.30
CA MET A 184 -7.00 -18.75 3.06
C MET A 184 -8.11 -19.80 3.20
N ALA A 185 -7.92 -20.84 3.98
CA ALA A 185 -8.98 -21.79 4.30
C ALA A 185 -10.15 -21.12 5.06
N MET A 186 -9.86 -20.19 5.96
CA MET A 186 -10.88 -19.40 6.66
C MET A 186 -11.63 -18.48 5.67
N LEU A 187 -10.89 -17.80 4.78
CA LEU A 187 -11.47 -16.91 3.79
C LEU A 187 -12.32 -17.69 2.78
N ARG A 188 -11.86 -18.86 2.34
CA ARG A 188 -12.61 -19.74 1.45
C ARG A 188 -13.89 -20.24 2.07
N ALA A 189 -13.87 -20.67 3.33
CA ALA A 189 -15.08 -21.10 4.02
C ALA A 189 -16.12 -19.95 4.11
N ALA A 190 -15.67 -18.73 4.39
CA ALA A 190 -16.55 -17.57 4.35
C ALA A 190 -17.10 -17.31 2.93
N HIS A 191 -16.28 -17.45 1.88
CA HIS A 191 -16.71 -17.27 0.50
C HIS A 191 -17.75 -18.31 0.06
N ASP A 192 -17.63 -19.55 0.51
CA ASP A 192 -18.60 -20.61 0.20
C ASP A 192 -20.01 -20.26 0.72
N ASP A 193 -20.12 -19.53 1.84
CA ASP A 193 -21.38 -19.04 2.39
C ASP A 193 -21.83 -17.69 1.79
N VAL A 194 -20.89 -16.84 1.39
CA VAL A 194 -21.16 -15.50 0.85
C VAL A 194 -21.44 -15.54 -0.64
N GLY A 195 -20.65 -16.30 -1.40
CA GLY A 195 -20.65 -16.26 -2.86
C GLY A 195 -20.02 -14.99 -3.45
N GLY A 196 -20.26 -14.77 -4.73
CA GLY A 196 -19.69 -13.67 -5.50
C GLY A 196 -18.42 -14.08 -6.25
N ASP A 197 -17.88 -13.16 -7.06
CA ASP A 197 -16.80 -13.46 -8.00
C ASP A 197 -15.41 -13.02 -7.48
N ILE A 198 -15.36 -12.40 -6.30
CA ILE A 198 -14.14 -11.82 -5.75
C ILE A 198 -13.75 -12.51 -4.43
N VAL A 199 -12.51 -12.97 -4.39
CA VAL A 199 -11.79 -13.37 -3.17
C VAL A 199 -10.47 -12.61 -3.13
N SER A 200 -10.47 -11.47 -2.47
CA SER A 200 -9.37 -10.50 -2.48
C SER A 200 -8.55 -10.58 -1.18
N THR A 201 -7.23 -10.67 -1.28
CA THR A 201 -6.37 -10.89 -0.11
C THR A 201 -4.93 -10.45 -0.39
N GLY A 202 -4.03 -10.73 0.53
CA GLY A 202 -2.59 -10.61 0.32
C GLY A 202 -2.02 -9.21 0.45
N GLY A 203 -0.72 -9.19 0.39
CA GLY A 203 0.10 -7.99 0.41
C GLY A 203 1.47 -8.27 -0.20
N THR A 204 2.38 -7.31 -0.07
CA THR A 204 3.73 -7.42 -0.64
C THR A 204 4.49 -8.63 -0.07
N GLY A 205 4.38 -8.91 1.23
CA GLY A 205 5.13 -10.00 1.88
C GLY A 205 4.62 -11.40 1.57
N THR A 206 3.38 -11.54 1.10
CA THR A 206 2.73 -12.84 0.86
C THR A 206 2.32 -13.06 -0.60
N HIS A 207 2.56 -12.08 -1.49
CA HIS A 207 2.08 -12.09 -2.88
C HIS A 207 2.44 -13.36 -3.66
N ASP A 208 3.58 -13.96 -3.37
CA ASP A 208 4.13 -15.16 -4.02
C ASP A 208 3.59 -16.49 -3.43
N LEU A 209 2.79 -16.41 -2.36
CA LEU A 209 2.17 -17.55 -1.71
C LEU A 209 0.72 -17.78 -2.16
N HIS A 210 0.16 -16.86 -2.95
CA HIS A 210 -1.20 -16.97 -3.47
C HIS A 210 -1.20 -17.54 -4.88
N ILE A 211 -2.03 -18.57 -5.09
CA ILE A 211 -2.33 -19.10 -6.41
C ILE A 211 -3.68 -18.54 -6.87
N ILE A 212 -3.67 -17.86 -8.00
CA ILE A 212 -4.83 -17.12 -8.50
C ILE A 212 -5.76 -18.04 -9.29
N GLY A 213 -7.05 -17.99 -8.97
CA GLY A 213 -8.12 -18.69 -9.67
C GLY A 213 -9.22 -19.18 -8.73
N LEU A 214 -10.48 -18.90 -9.06
CA LEU A 214 -11.65 -19.35 -8.28
C LEU A 214 -11.74 -20.88 -8.23
N ASP A 215 -11.29 -21.57 -9.28
CA ASP A 215 -11.26 -23.04 -9.34
C ASP A 215 -10.15 -23.66 -8.49
N HIS A 216 -9.18 -22.86 -8.02
CA HIS A 216 -8.16 -23.32 -7.09
C HIS A 216 -8.77 -23.49 -5.68
N PRO A 217 -8.27 -24.44 -4.84
CA PRO A 217 -8.80 -24.66 -3.49
C PRO A 217 -8.83 -23.40 -2.60
N THR A 218 -7.93 -22.44 -2.81
CA THR A 218 -7.94 -21.14 -2.09
C THR A 218 -8.95 -20.16 -2.67
N GLY A 219 -9.27 -20.26 -3.95
CA GLY A 219 -10.21 -19.41 -4.66
C GLY A 219 -9.81 -17.95 -4.80
N VAL A 220 -8.56 -17.57 -4.50
CA VAL A 220 -8.09 -16.18 -4.55
C VAL A 220 -8.18 -15.63 -5.96
N THR A 221 -8.79 -14.46 -6.14
CA THR A 221 -8.94 -13.81 -7.45
C THR A 221 -7.91 -12.70 -7.67
N ASP A 222 -7.57 -11.97 -6.63
CA ASP A 222 -6.60 -10.88 -6.72
C ASP A 222 -5.84 -10.65 -5.40
N VAL A 223 -4.65 -10.08 -5.52
CA VAL A 223 -3.75 -9.75 -4.42
C VAL A 223 -3.61 -8.24 -4.27
N GLN A 224 -3.78 -7.73 -3.03
CA GLN A 224 -3.79 -6.30 -2.71
C GLN A 224 -2.39 -5.75 -2.36
N ALA A 225 -1.35 -6.10 -3.09
CA ALA A 225 0.01 -5.65 -2.80
C ALA A 225 0.22 -4.17 -3.17
N GLY A 226 0.90 -3.41 -2.30
CA GLY A 226 1.17 -1.98 -2.49
C GLY A 226 2.65 -1.60 -2.34
N SER A 227 3.30 -1.97 -1.25
CA SER A 227 4.65 -1.52 -0.88
C SER A 227 5.75 -2.02 -1.81
N TYR A 228 5.47 -3.03 -2.67
CA TYR A 228 6.43 -3.58 -3.63
C TYR A 228 7.02 -2.53 -4.58
N VAL A 229 6.29 -1.45 -4.87
CA VAL A 229 6.73 -0.42 -5.82
C VAL A 229 7.93 0.38 -5.31
N MET A 230 8.05 0.56 -3.98
CA MET A 230 9.05 1.40 -3.34
C MET A 230 10.00 0.62 -2.43
N VAL A 231 9.50 -0.38 -1.73
CA VAL A 231 10.17 -1.28 -0.78
C VAL A 231 10.92 -0.53 0.33
N ASP A 232 10.51 -0.73 1.57
CA ASP A 232 11.23 -0.27 2.76
C ASP A 232 12.26 -1.29 3.26
N THR A 233 12.95 -0.94 4.34
CA THR A 233 14.00 -1.81 4.88
C THR A 233 13.46 -3.15 5.40
N GLN A 234 12.19 -3.19 5.86
CA GLN A 234 11.57 -4.43 6.33
C GLN A 234 11.27 -5.38 5.17
N TYR A 235 10.55 -4.91 4.14
CA TYR A 235 10.27 -5.75 2.96
C TYR A 235 11.54 -6.15 2.20
N ALA A 236 12.57 -5.30 2.18
CA ALA A 236 13.86 -5.63 1.59
C ALA A 236 14.51 -6.86 2.27
N SER A 237 14.31 -7.04 3.59
CA SER A 237 14.85 -8.18 4.33
C SER A 237 14.23 -9.53 3.94
N LEU A 238 13.09 -9.54 3.28
CA LEU A 238 12.43 -10.76 2.78
C LEU A 238 13.05 -11.30 1.47
N HIS A 239 13.93 -10.51 0.82
CA HIS A 239 14.64 -10.88 -0.42
C HIS A 239 13.72 -11.39 -1.54
N GLN A 240 12.55 -10.78 -1.71
CA GLN A 240 11.54 -11.21 -2.68
C GLN A 240 11.80 -10.68 -4.12
N GLY A 241 12.99 -10.12 -4.38
CA GLY A 241 13.39 -9.65 -5.71
C GLY A 241 12.84 -8.29 -6.09
N PHE A 242 12.41 -7.50 -5.11
CA PHE A 242 12.10 -6.08 -5.27
C PHE A 242 13.23 -5.22 -4.71
N GLU A 243 13.42 -4.05 -5.31
CA GLU A 243 14.45 -3.10 -4.95
C GLU A 243 13.90 -1.93 -4.15
N GLN A 244 14.69 -1.39 -3.21
CA GLN A 244 14.34 -0.18 -2.48
C GLN A 244 14.44 1.03 -3.41
N ALA A 245 13.33 1.41 -4.05
CA ALA A 245 13.27 2.52 -4.97
C ALA A 245 13.11 3.88 -4.27
N LEU A 246 12.59 3.91 -3.04
CA LEU A 246 12.38 5.15 -2.26
C LEU A 246 13.57 5.42 -1.35
N THR A 247 14.06 6.65 -1.40
CA THR A 247 14.93 7.23 -0.35
C THR A 247 14.44 8.62 0.03
N ILE A 248 14.66 9.00 1.28
CA ILE A 248 14.54 10.40 1.68
C ILE A 248 15.92 11.02 1.59
N VAL A 249 16.09 11.91 0.62
CA VAL A 249 17.36 12.62 0.41
C VAL A 249 17.45 13.78 1.38
N GLY A 250 18.53 13.79 2.15
CA GLY A 250 18.86 14.87 3.07
C GLY A 250 20.19 15.53 2.72
N THR A 251 20.49 16.58 3.45
CA THR A 251 21.76 17.29 3.41
C THR A 251 22.53 17.07 4.71
N VAL A 252 23.82 16.80 4.62
CA VAL A 252 24.69 16.77 5.79
C VAL A 252 24.90 18.21 6.27
N ILE A 253 24.34 18.54 7.44
CA ILE A 253 24.33 19.89 8.01
C ILE A 253 25.31 20.10 9.17
N ALA A 254 25.81 19.01 9.77
CA ALA A 254 26.83 19.08 10.80
C ALA A 254 27.79 17.88 10.71
N HIS A 255 29.05 18.14 11.09
CA HIS A 255 30.10 17.13 11.20
C HIS A 255 30.91 17.38 12.48
N HIS A 256 31.04 16.37 13.32
CA HIS A 256 31.83 16.40 14.55
C HIS A 256 32.62 15.10 14.67
N GLU A 257 33.95 15.19 14.56
CA GLU A 257 34.84 14.02 14.64
C GLU A 257 34.38 12.86 13.74
N ASN A 258 33.71 11.85 14.32
CA ASN A 258 33.23 10.64 13.62
C ASN A 258 31.73 10.58 13.43
N ARG A 259 30.99 11.65 13.74
CA ARG A 259 29.53 11.69 13.59
C ARG A 259 29.09 12.79 12.63
N TYR A 260 28.05 12.51 11.92
CA TYR A 260 27.38 13.38 10.95
C TYR A 260 25.93 13.58 11.34
N VAL A 261 25.37 14.70 10.94
CA VAL A 261 23.94 14.99 11.12
C VAL A 261 23.35 15.40 9.77
N THR A 262 22.24 14.79 9.40
CA THR A 262 21.44 15.22 8.25
C THR A 262 20.14 15.88 8.70
N ASP A 263 19.57 16.72 7.84
CA ASP A 263 18.28 17.42 8.02
C ASP A 263 17.04 16.51 7.79
N VAL A 264 17.23 15.21 7.75
CA VAL A 264 16.14 14.23 7.73
C VAL A 264 15.88 13.73 9.14
N GLY A 265 14.67 13.86 9.65
CA GLY A 265 14.27 13.38 10.97
C GLY A 265 12.89 12.75 10.99
N LEU A 266 12.33 12.57 12.19
CA LEU A 266 11.01 11.94 12.44
C LEU A 266 9.88 12.54 11.61
N LYS A 267 9.95 13.86 11.32
CA LYS A 267 8.91 14.56 10.55
C LYS A 267 8.96 14.26 9.05
N ALA A 268 10.07 13.70 8.57
CA ALA A 268 10.23 13.25 7.19
C ALA A 268 10.14 11.72 7.02
N LEU A 269 10.05 10.95 8.12
CA LEU A 269 10.14 9.49 8.14
C LEU A 269 9.00 8.85 8.93
N GLY A 270 8.47 7.73 8.45
CA GLY A 270 7.67 6.80 9.24
C GLY A 270 8.59 5.92 10.09
N MET A 271 8.46 6.02 11.41
CA MET A 271 9.36 5.35 12.37
C MET A 271 8.67 4.26 13.21
N ASP A 272 7.45 3.89 12.84
CA ASP A 272 6.64 2.88 13.54
C ASP A 272 7.20 1.45 13.38
N HIS A 273 8.02 1.21 12.36
CA HIS A 273 8.72 -0.05 12.13
C HIS A 273 10.20 -0.04 12.50
N GLY A 274 10.69 1.02 13.15
CA GLY A 274 12.06 1.15 13.60
C GLY A 274 12.84 2.28 12.92
N ASP A 275 14.16 2.23 13.09
CA ASP A 275 15.07 3.25 12.57
C ASP A 275 15.27 3.12 11.05
N PRO A 276 15.50 4.24 10.34
CA PRO A 276 15.92 4.22 8.95
C PRO A 276 17.35 3.70 8.83
N THR A 277 17.76 3.38 7.59
CA THR A 277 19.14 3.02 7.29
C THR A 277 19.79 4.01 6.33
N ILE A 278 21.11 4.11 6.40
CA ILE A 278 21.98 4.85 5.47
C ILE A 278 23.07 3.87 5.08
N ASP A 279 23.31 3.70 3.77
CA ASP A 279 24.25 2.70 3.27
C ASP A 279 25.66 2.90 3.87
N ASP A 280 26.25 1.80 4.35
CA ASP A 280 27.58 1.76 5.00
C ASP A 280 27.72 2.67 6.25
N CYS A 281 26.59 3.05 6.85
CA CYS A 281 26.57 3.90 8.01
C CYS A 281 25.82 3.25 9.18
N LYS A 282 26.18 3.68 10.39
CA LYS A 282 25.43 3.38 11.61
C LYS A 282 24.60 4.59 11.99
N VAL A 283 23.28 4.46 11.91
CA VAL A 283 22.36 5.42 12.50
C VAL A 283 22.41 5.29 14.02
N TRP A 284 22.54 6.42 14.71
CA TRP A 284 22.61 6.46 16.19
C TRP A 284 21.22 6.71 16.76
N PHE A 285 20.54 7.75 16.26
CA PHE A 285 19.18 8.11 16.61
C PHE A 285 18.60 9.12 15.62
N CYS A 286 17.27 9.25 15.62
CA CYS A 286 16.54 10.31 14.94
C CYS A 286 15.89 11.23 15.98
N SER A 287 15.88 12.54 15.71
CA SER A 287 15.07 13.54 16.38
C SER A 287 14.09 14.15 15.38
N ASP A 288 13.35 15.18 15.77
CA ASP A 288 12.27 15.73 14.94
C ASP A 288 12.70 16.05 13.51
N GLU A 289 13.82 16.76 13.36
CA GLU A 289 14.32 17.25 12.08
C GLU A 289 15.68 16.66 11.67
N HIS A 290 16.25 15.76 12.49
CA HIS A 290 17.64 15.34 12.31
C HIS A 290 17.83 13.84 12.49
N THR A 291 18.73 13.25 11.70
CA THR A 291 19.29 11.92 11.93
C THR A 291 20.79 12.06 12.19
N THR A 292 21.24 11.54 13.34
CA THR A 292 22.66 11.44 13.67
C THR A 292 23.18 10.06 13.26
N PHE A 293 24.29 10.03 12.53
CA PHE A 293 24.89 8.80 12.04
C PHE A 293 26.42 8.86 12.01
N SER A 294 27.07 7.72 11.83
CA SER A 294 28.52 7.62 11.62
C SER A 294 28.83 6.65 10.49
N SER A 295 29.98 6.82 9.85
CA SER A 295 30.52 5.89 8.86
C SER A 295 31.96 5.51 9.23
N GLN A 296 32.32 4.26 8.95
CA GLN A 296 33.70 3.76 9.08
C GLN A 296 34.39 3.66 7.72
N THR A 297 33.65 3.80 6.62
CA THR A 297 34.11 3.55 5.26
C THR A 297 34.33 4.82 4.45
N ARG A 298 33.65 5.91 4.81
CA ARG A 298 33.73 7.19 4.10
C ARG A 298 33.58 8.39 5.04
N THR A 299 34.04 9.53 4.55
CA THR A 299 33.86 10.85 5.19
C THR A 299 32.82 11.63 4.38
N PHE A 300 31.90 12.27 5.07
CA PHE A 300 30.92 13.17 4.48
C PHE A 300 31.35 14.63 4.70
N THR A 301 31.04 15.47 3.73
CA THR A 301 31.29 16.93 3.80
C THR A 301 29.99 17.68 4.10
N LEU A 302 30.09 18.88 4.66
CA LEU A 302 28.91 19.74 4.84
C LEU A 302 28.32 20.11 3.46
N GLY A 303 26.99 20.01 3.36
CA GLY A 303 26.25 20.21 2.11
C GLY A 303 26.13 18.98 1.23
N GLU A 304 26.83 17.89 1.56
CA GLU A 304 26.72 16.64 0.80
C GLU A 304 25.35 15.99 0.96
N ARG A 305 24.84 15.37 -0.12
CA ARG A 305 23.57 14.64 -0.09
C ARG A 305 23.76 13.25 0.51
N VAL A 306 22.80 12.85 1.32
CA VAL A 306 22.71 11.52 1.93
C VAL A 306 21.34 10.91 1.67
N HIS A 307 21.34 9.62 1.32
CA HIS A 307 20.14 8.84 1.06
C HIS A 307 19.73 8.07 2.31
N VAL A 308 18.59 8.42 2.88
CA VAL A 308 18.03 7.78 4.08
C VAL A 308 16.90 6.86 3.64
N ARG A 309 17.05 5.54 3.87
CA ARG A 309 16.03 4.54 3.53
C ARG A 309 15.06 4.39 4.69
N PRO A 310 13.75 4.63 4.49
CA PRO A 310 12.78 4.52 5.56
C PRO A 310 12.55 3.07 5.99
N ALA A 311 12.21 2.88 7.26
CA ALA A 311 11.79 1.58 7.78
C ALA A 311 10.33 1.24 7.40
N HIS A 312 9.51 2.24 7.05
CA HIS A 312 8.14 2.06 6.61
C HIS A 312 7.75 3.09 5.53
N VAL A 313 7.39 2.59 4.35
CA VAL A 313 7.05 3.44 3.19
C VAL A 313 5.77 4.24 3.44
N ASP A 314 4.68 3.59 3.81
CA ASP A 314 3.33 4.18 3.86
C ASP A 314 3.26 5.48 4.68
N PRO A 315 3.67 5.52 5.97
CA PRO A 315 3.65 6.76 6.74
C PRO A 315 4.73 7.75 6.32
N THR A 316 5.83 7.30 5.72
CA THR A 316 6.85 8.20 5.16
C THR A 316 6.26 9.02 4.02
N ILE A 317 5.65 8.36 3.02
CA ILE A 317 5.02 9.02 1.88
C ILE A 317 3.97 10.03 2.30
N ALA A 318 3.15 9.71 3.30
CA ALA A 318 2.11 10.61 3.78
C ALA A 318 2.63 11.97 4.32
N ARG A 319 3.94 12.08 4.63
CA ARG A 319 4.59 13.30 5.15
C ARG A 319 5.12 14.23 4.06
N HIS A 320 5.27 13.74 2.83
CA HIS A 320 5.83 14.50 1.70
C HIS A 320 4.74 14.98 0.75
N GLU A 321 4.98 16.09 0.06
CA GLU A 321 4.01 16.65 -0.89
C GLU A 321 4.17 16.07 -2.29
N GLU A 322 5.39 15.65 -2.63
CA GLU A 322 5.76 15.22 -3.97
C GLU A 322 6.85 14.14 -3.94
N LEU A 323 6.92 13.39 -5.03
CA LEU A 323 7.97 12.43 -5.34
C LEU A 323 8.85 13.01 -6.44
N TRP A 324 10.14 13.07 -6.21
CA TRP A 324 11.15 13.43 -7.21
C TRP A 324 11.62 12.16 -7.90
N ILE A 325 11.38 12.05 -9.19
CA ILE A 325 11.78 10.86 -9.97
C ILE A 325 13.15 11.13 -10.56
N VAL A 326 14.10 10.28 -10.22
CA VAL A 326 15.52 10.48 -10.57
C VAL A 326 16.02 9.29 -11.37
N GLU A 327 16.73 9.59 -12.47
CA GLU A 327 17.44 8.63 -13.30
C GLU A 327 18.87 9.13 -13.50
N ASP A 328 19.87 8.30 -13.20
CA ASP A 328 21.31 8.61 -13.33
C ASP A 328 21.73 9.95 -12.67
N GLY A 329 21.10 10.30 -11.56
CA GLY A 329 21.37 11.51 -10.79
C GLY A 329 20.63 12.76 -11.26
N ASP A 330 19.88 12.69 -12.34
CA ASP A 330 19.07 13.78 -12.87
C ASP A 330 17.59 13.60 -12.55
N VAL A 331 16.91 14.70 -12.16
CA VAL A 331 15.46 14.72 -11.97
C VAL A 331 14.80 14.71 -13.34
N VAL A 332 14.11 13.61 -13.64
CA VAL A 332 13.40 13.40 -14.92
C VAL A 332 11.91 13.69 -14.82
N ASP A 333 11.33 13.65 -13.62
CA ASP A 333 9.91 13.94 -13.40
C ASP A 333 9.65 14.33 -11.93
N ARG A 334 8.45 14.85 -11.64
CA ARG A 334 7.98 15.22 -10.32
C ARG A 334 6.49 14.96 -10.20
N TRP A 335 6.12 14.07 -9.27
CA TRP A 335 4.73 13.65 -9.09
C TRP A 335 4.17 14.13 -7.76
N PRO A 336 2.98 14.74 -7.75
CA PRO A 336 2.30 15.08 -6.51
C PRO A 336 1.89 13.82 -5.75
N ILE A 337 1.98 13.86 -4.44
CA ILE A 337 1.37 12.85 -3.56
C ILE A 337 -0.04 13.34 -3.24
N ASP A 338 -0.91 13.27 -4.23
CA ASP A 338 -2.21 13.95 -4.30
C ASP A 338 -3.35 13.23 -3.54
N LEU A 339 -3.15 11.96 -3.17
CA LEU A 339 -4.09 11.17 -2.38
C LEU A 339 -3.85 11.23 -0.87
N ARG A 340 -3.02 12.17 -0.40
CA ARG A 340 -2.75 12.36 1.03
C ARG A 340 -4.00 12.82 1.78
N HIS A 341 -3.95 12.66 3.10
CA HIS A 341 -5.03 13.00 4.03
C HIS A 341 -6.23 12.04 3.93
N TRP A 342 -7.31 12.44 4.60
CA TRP A 342 -8.48 11.58 4.88
C TRP A 342 -9.72 11.95 4.05
#